data_6173a624f0d287b16578070b19557034
#
_entry.id   6173a624f0d287b16578070b19557034
#
_cell.length_a   1.000
_cell.length_b   1.000
_cell.length_c   1.000
_cell.angle_alpha   90.00
_cell.angle_beta   90.00
_cell.angle_gamma   90.00
#
_symmetry.space_group_name_H-M   'P 1'
#
loop_
_entity.id
_entity.type
_entity.pdbx_description
1 polymer ?
#
loop_
_entity_poly.entity_id
_entity_poly.type
_entity_poly.pdbx_seq_one_letter_code
_entity_poly.pdbx_strand_id
1 'polypeptide(L)'
;RQLLAQLFHFPKCKNVIFTPNITTSLNFILKGLLKPGDHILVSAMEHNAVMRPVVQLTSHGITFDRIPCREDGSMIPEQVEPLIRPNTRAIVTLHSSNVCGTCMPLAELGEICRKHYLFFIVDTAQTAGILPVDMEKFHIDALAFTGHKGLRGPQGTGGFLVTQEIAELMEPLISGGTGSVSHTEEIPDFLPDRFESGTPNLPGIYGLHQALLFLKNGEENFETHMAQLYQREMKLTGYFLEKLLELDDTGKHI
;
A
#
# COMPACT_ATOMS: atom_id res chain seq x y z
N ARG A 1 0.33 15.41 -5.20
CA ARG A 1 -0.57 14.91 -4.15
C ARG A 1 -2.01 14.79 -4.64
N GLN A 2 -2.57 15.83 -5.27
CA GLN A 2 -3.95 15.81 -5.78
C GLN A 2 -4.22 14.63 -6.73
N LEU A 3 -3.31 14.35 -7.68
CA LEU A 3 -3.46 13.20 -8.59
C LEU A 3 -3.41 11.85 -7.87
N LEU A 4 -2.55 11.70 -6.85
CA LEU A 4 -2.52 10.47 -6.04
C LEU A 4 -3.79 10.33 -5.20
N ALA A 5 -4.27 11.40 -4.58
CA ALA A 5 -5.53 11.41 -3.86
C ALA A 5 -6.70 11.03 -4.79
N GLN A 6 -6.73 11.57 -6.01
CA GLN A 6 -7.72 11.22 -7.02
C GLN A 6 -7.61 9.74 -7.45
N LEU A 7 -6.39 9.24 -7.69
CA LEU A 7 -6.14 7.84 -8.10
C LEU A 7 -6.68 6.83 -7.08
N PHE A 8 -6.57 7.15 -5.79
CA PHE A 8 -6.99 6.26 -4.70
C PHE A 8 -8.34 6.65 -4.07
N HIS A 9 -9.11 7.52 -4.72
CA HIS A 9 -10.42 8.01 -4.23
C HIS A 9 -10.33 8.49 -2.77
N PHE A 10 -9.32 9.33 -2.48
CA PHE A 10 -9.09 9.85 -1.14
C PHE A 10 -9.28 11.37 -1.10
N PRO A 11 -10.14 11.91 -0.20
CA PRO A 11 -10.58 13.32 -0.28
C PRO A 11 -9.51 14.33 0.15
N LYS A 12 -8.51 13.91 0.96
CA LYS A 12 -7.55 14.81 1.61
C LYS A 12 -6.15 14.72 1.01
N CYS A 13 -5.83 15.50 0.00
CA CYS A 13 -4.53 15.49 -0.65
C CYS A 13 -3.34 15.86 0.29
N LYS A 14 -3.57 16.56 1.40
CA LYS A 14 -2.55 16.86 2.41
C LYS A 14 -2.09 15.60 3.16
N ASN A 15 -2.94 14.58 3.22
CA ASN A 15 -2.65 13.30 3.86
C ASN A 15 -1.90 12.31 2.93
N VAL A 16 -1.49 12.76 1.76
CA VAL A 16 -0.56 12.03 0.88
C VAL A 16 0.85 12.41 1.26
N ILE A 17 1.62 11.48 1.78
CA ILE A 17 2.97 11.66 2.28
C ILE A 17 3.96 11.03 1.31
N PHE A 18 4.98 11.77 0.88
CA PHE A 18 6.03 11.23 0.02
C PHE A 18 7.14 10.57 0.83
N THR A 19 7.61 9.44 0.33
CA THR A 19 8.78 8.71 0.83
C THR A 19 9.63 8.23 -0.35
N PRO A 20 10.88 7.80 -0.13
CA PRO A 20 11.70 7.27 -1.22
C PRO A 20 11.15 6.00 -1.88
N ASN A 21 10.37 5.20 -1.18
CA ASN A 21 9.81 3.93 -1.65
C ASN A 21 8.78 3.38 -0.66
N ILE A 22 8.02 2.37 -1.09
CA ILE A 22 6.98 1.73 -0.27
C ILE A 22 7.51 1.06 1.00
N THR A 23 8.74 0.52 0.98
CA THR A 23 9.35 -0.07 2.19
C THR A 23 9.49 0.96 3.29
N THR A 24 9.94 2.17 2.94
CA THR A 24 9.99 3.29 3.88
C THR A 24 8.58 3.67 4.35
N SER A 25 7.60 3.76 3.44
CA SER A 25 6.20 4.04 3.78
C SER A 25 5.64 3.06 4.82
N LEU A 26 5.82 1.76 4.59
CA LEU A 26 5.35 0.71 5.49
C LEU A 26 6.05 0.76 6.86
N ASN A 27 7.35 1.10 6.90
CA ASN A 27 8.04 1.34 8.17
C ASN A 27 7.45 2.55 8.92
N PHE A 28 7.12 3.66 8.22
CA PHE A 28 6.47 4.81 8.84
C PHE A 28 5.12 4.42 9.45
N ILE A 29 4.28 3.73 8.68
CA ILE A 29 2.94 3.33 9.13
C ILE A 29 3.05 2.35 10.31
N LEU A 30 3.77 1.24 10.15
CA LEU A 30 3.80 0.18 11.15
C LEU A 30 4.49 0.61 12.44
N LYS A 31 5.66 1.26 12.34
CA LYS A 31 6.42 1.67 13.51
C LYS A 31 5.86 2.93 14.18
N GLY A 32 5.20 3.80 13.41
CA GLY A 32 4.56 4.98 13.96
C GLY A 32 3.25 4.67 14.67
N LEU A 33 2.46 3.72 14.14
CA LEU A 33 1.13 3.40 14.64
C LEU A 33 1.13 2.43 15.82
N LEU A 34 1.92 1.34 15.70
CA LEU A 34 1.85 0.22 16.64
C LEU A 34 2.57 0.50 17.95
N LYS A 35 1.96 0.11 19.06
CA LYS A 35 2.44 0.32 20.41
C LYS A 35 2.66 -1.04 21.11
N PRO A 36 3.57 -1.13 22.13
CA PRO A 36 3.75 -2.35 22.90
C PRO A 36 2.43 -2.90 23.44
N GLY A 37 2.18 -4.19 23.22
CA GLY A 37 0.94 -4.86 23.58
C GLY A 37 -0.06 -4.98 22.43
N ASP A 38 0.12 -4.26 21.31
CA ASP A 38 -0.74 -4.41 20.15
C ASP A 38 -0.55 -5.79 19.48
N HIS A 39 -1.64 -6.27 18.91
CA HIS A 39 -1.69 -7.42 18.03
C HIS A 39 -2.13 -6.98 16.63
N ILE A 40 -1.56 -7.57 15.59
CA ILE A 40 -1.99 -7.33 14.20
C ILE A 40 -2.21 -8.66 13.46
N LEU A 41 -3.09 -8.62 12.47
CA LEU A 41 -3.25 -9.70 11.50
C LEU A 41 -2.52 -9.31 10.22
N VAL A 42 -1.76 -10.24 9.66
CA VAL A 42 -1.08 -10.07 8.37
C VAL A 42 -1.46 -11.20 7.42
N SER A 43 -1.54 -10.95 6.12
CA SER A 43 -1.77 -12.06 5.19
C SER A 43 -0.56 -13.03 5.17
N ALA A 44 -0.82 -14.30 4.85
CA ALA A 44 0.27 -15.28 4.68
C ALA A 44 1.15 -14.97 3.46
N MET A 45 0.68 -14.09 2.55
CA MET A 45 1.33 -13.76 1.29
C MET A 45 2.17 -12.47 1.34
N GLU A 46 2.35 -11.87 2.52
CA GLU A 46 3.01 -10.56 2.66
C GLU A 46 4.43 -10.53 2.12
N HIS A 47 4.74 -9.44 1.44
CA HIS A 47 6.10 -9.12 1.02
C HIS A 47 6.99 -8.78 2.23
N ASN A 48 8.30 -8.99 2.08
CA ASN A 48 9.29 -8.66 3.13
C ASN A 48 9.29 -7.17 3.55
N ALA A 49 8.77 -6.27 2.73
CA ALA A 49 8.59 -4.86 3.10
C ALA A 49 7.62 -4.68 4.28
N VAL A 50 6.65 -5.60 4.44
CA VAL A 50 5.74 -5.70 5.58
C VAL A 50 6.34 -6.60 6.66
N MET A 51 6.76 -7.83 6.29
CA MET A 51 7.11 -8.85 7.30
C MET A 51 8.36 -8.51 8.10
N ARG A 52 9.39 -7.91 7.49
CA ARG A 52 10.61 -7.56 8.24
C ARG A 52 10.37 -6.51 9.32
N PRO A 53 9.69 -5.37 9.05
CA PRO A 53 9.30 -4.46 10.12
C PRO A 53 8.39 -5.11 11.18
N VAL A 54 7.42 -5.94 10.79
CA VAL A 54 6.54 -6.65 11.71
C VAL A 54 7.34 -7.56 12.65
N VAL A 55 8.24 -8.39 12.11
CA VAL A 55 9.13 -9.26 12.90
C VAL A 55 10.05 -8.43 13.82
N GLN A 56 10.59 -7.31 13.32
CA GLN A 56 11.40 -6.43 14.16
C GLN A 56 10.59 -5.88 15.35
N LEU A 57 9.33 -5.52 15.13
CA LEU A 57 8.45 -4.98 16.16
C LEU A 57 8.08 -5.99 17.27
N THR A 58 8.26 -7.31 17.05
CA THR A 58 8.03 -8.31 18.09
C THR A 58 8.95 -8.12 19.30
N SER A 59 10.19 -7.65 19.09
CA SER A 59 11.11 -7.29 20.16
C SER A 59 10.65 -6.07 20.99
N HIS A 60 9.66 -5.32 20.49
CA HIS A 60 9.04 -4.18 21.15
C HIS A 60 7.64 -4.51 21.72
N GLY A 61 7.32 -5.80 21.84
CA GLY A 61 6.08 -6.26 22.47
C GLY A 61 4.85 -6.26 21.55
N ILE A 62 5.02 -6.10 20.22
CA ILE A 62 3.94 -6.30 19.26
C ILE A 62 3.84 -7.79 18.91
N THR A 63 2.63 -8.29 18.74
CA THR A 63 2.36 -9.67 18.32
C THR A 63 1.62 -9.69 16.99
N PHE A 64 1.74 -10.80 16.25
CA PHE A 64 1.00 -10.96 15.01
C PHE A 64 0.59 -12.39 14.76
N ASP A 65 -0.54 -12.57 14.07
CA ASP A 65 -0.95 -13.83 13.46
C ASP A 65 -1.04 -13.69 11.94
N ARG A 66 -0.84 -14.82 11.25
CA ARG A 66 -1.00 -14.88 9.79
C ARG A 66 -2.40 -15.34 9.43
N ILE A 67 -3.09 -14.57 8.59
CA ILE A 67 -4.34 -14.99 7.96
C ILE A 67 -3.97 -16.04 6.91
N PRO A 68 -4.48 -17.29 7.01
CA PRO A 68 -4.14 -18.34 6.08
C PRO A 68 -4.67 -18.06 4.67
N CYS A 69 -3.92 -18.53 3.67
CA CYS A 69 -4.31 -18.50 2.27
C CYS A 69 -4.38 -19.92 1.71
N ARG A 70 -5.14 -20.11 0.64
CA ARG A 70 -5.16 -21.35 -0.14
C ARG A 70 -3.85 -21.54 -0.90
N GLU A 71 -3.67 -22.68 -1.55
CA GLU A 71 -2.48 -23.00 -2.35
C GLU A 71 -2.26 -22.01 -3.51
N ASP A 72 -3.34 -21.46 -4.07
CA ASP A 72 -3.29 -20.42 -5.11
C ASP A 72 -2.99 -19.01 -4.57
N GLY A 73 -2.76 -18.89 -3.27
CA GLY A 73 -2.51 -17.64 -2.57
C GLY A 73 -3.77 -16.83 -2.21
N SER A 74 -4.97 -17.30 -2.57
CA SER A 74 -6.21 -16.59 -2.24
C SER A 74 -6.52 -16.66 -0.74
N MET A 75 -6.90 -15.52 -0.15
CA MET A 75 -7.32 -15.45 1.26
C MET A 75 -8.76 -15.95 1.43
N ILE A 76 -9.03 -16.50 2.61
CA ILE A 76 -10.39 -16.92 3.01
C ILE A 76 -10.88 -15.90 4.06
N PRO A 77 -11.76 -14.94 3.69
CA PRO A 77 -12.20 -13.88 4.60
C PRO A 77 -12.83 -14.39 5.90
N GLU A 78 -13.54 -15.54 5.83
CA GLU A 78 -14.20 -16.15 6.99
C GLU A 78 -13.21 -16.62 8.07
N GLN A 79 -11.94 -16.80 7.73
CA GLN A 79 -10.89 -17.19 8.68
C GLN A 79 -10.25 -15.99 9.40
N VAL A 80 -10.61 -14.76 9.03
CA VAL A 80 -10.05 -13.55 9.64
C VAL A 80 -10.64 -13.32 11.04
N GLU A 81 -11.96 -13.31 11.16
CA GLU A 81 -12.64 -13.00 12.44
C GLU A 81 -12.21 -13.88 13.60
N PRO A 82 -12.03 -15.22 13.44
CA PRO A 82 -11.56 -16.09 14.52
C PRO A 82 -10.17 -15.75 15.07
N LEU A 83 -9.36 -15.01 14.30
CA LEU A 83 -8.00 -14.59 14.72
C LEU A 83 -7.99 -13.24 15.46
N ILE A 84 -9.11 -12.52 15.47
CA ILE A 84 -9.21 -11.21 16.12
C ILE A 84 -9.19 -11.39 17.65
N ARG A 85 -8.31 -10.68 18.31
CA ARG A 85 -8.13 -10.64 19.76
C ARG A 85 -8.58 -9.29 20.32
N PRO A 86 -8.84 -9.17 21.63
CA PRO A 86 -9.21 -7.89 22.25
C PRO A 86 -8.19 -6.76 22.04
N ASN A 87 -6.92 -7.11 21.83
CA ASN A 87 -5.81 -6.19 21.58
C ASN A 87 -5.41 -6.12 20.08
N THR A 88 -6.21 -6.69 19.18
CA THR A 88 -5.96 -6.56 17.74
C THR A 88 -6.17 -5.11 17.32
N ARG A 89 -5.13 -4.51 16.72
CA ARG A 89 -5.10 -3.10 16.34
C ARG A 89 -5.39 -2.89 14.86
N ALA A 90 -4.87 -3.77 14.00
CA ALA A 90 -4.94 -3.60 12.56
C ALA A 90 -4.92 -4.93 11.80
N ILE A 91 -5.44 -4.89 10.58
CA ILE A 91 -5.18 -5.87 9.53
C ILE A 91 -4.24 -5.21 8.50
N VAL A 92 -3.16 -5.92 8.16
CA VAL A 92 -2.18 -5.47 7.16
C VAL A 92 -2.18 -6.49 6.02
N THR A 93 -2.41 -6.04 4.79
CA THR A 93 -2.40 -6.93 3.63
C THR A 93 -1.82 -6.25 2.40
N LEU A 94 -1.12 -7.03 1.57
CA LEU A 94 -0.87 -6.62 0.20
C LEU A 94 -2.17 -6.70 -0.61
N HIS A 95 -2.32 -5.86 -1.65
CA HIS A 95 -3.47 -5.98 -2.56
C HIS A 95 -3.28 -7.12 -3.58
N SER A 96 -2.05 -7.32 -4.06
CA SER A 96 -1.74 -8.44 -4.96
C SER A 96 -0.33 -8.97 -4.69
N SER A 97 -0.19 -10.31 -4.76
CA SER A 97 1.09 -10.98 -4.56
C SER A 97 2.05 -10.71 -5.72
N ASN A 98 3.30 -10.37 -5.38
CA ASN A 98 4.39 -10.26 -6.36
C ASN A 98 4.90 -11.62 -6.86
N VAL A 99 4.46 -12.71 -6.27
CA VAL A 99 4.90 -14.09 -6.61
C VAL A 99 3.89 -14.76 -7.54
N CYS A 100 2.61 -14.81 -7.15
CA CYS A 100 1.57 -15.51 -7.91
C CYS A 100 0.53 -14.59 -8.57
N GLY A 101 0.58 -13.26 -8.30
CA GLY A 101 -0.38 -12.30 -8.86
C GLY A 101 -1.78 -12.33 -8.23
N THR A 102 -2.05 -13.25 -7.30
CA THR A 102 -3.34 -13.37 -6.62
C THR A 102 -3.68 -12.10 -5.86
N CYS A 103 -4.91 -11.60 -6.03
CA CYS A 103 -5.41 -10.42 -5.35
C CYS A 103 -6.14 -10.78 -4.06
N MET A 104 -5.95 -9.97 -3.01
CA MET A 104 -6.65 -10.09 -1.73
C MET A 104 -8.03 -9.43 -1.81
N PRO A 105 -9.01 -9.93 -1.07
CA PRO A 105 -10.39 -9.45 -1.08
C PRO A 105 -10.54 -8.18 -0.23
N LEU A 106 -10.07 -7.03 -0.75
CA LEU A 106 -10.01 -5.77 0.02
C LEU A 106 -11.38 -5.30 0.53
N ALA A 107 -12.45 -5.51 -0.25
CA ALA A 107 -13.79 -5.09 0.15
C ALA A 107 -14.26 -5.83 1.40
N GLU A 108 -14.11 -7.16 1.41
CA GLU A 108 -14.50 -8.02 2.53
C GLU A 108 -13.63 -7.74 3.77
N LEU A 109 -12.32 -7.56 3.58
CA LEU A 109 -11.40 -7.23 4.67
C LEU A 109 -11.70 -5.87 5.28
N GLY A 110 -12.02 -4.87 4.45
CA GLY A 110 -12.41 -3.54 4.91
C GLY A 110 -13.70 -3.57 5.74
N GLU A 111 -14.71 -4.36 5.33
CA GLU A 111 -15.92 -4.53 6.12
C GLU A 111 -15.65 -5.22 7.46
N ILE A 112 -14.74 -6.22 7.50
CA ILE A 112 -14.32 -6.85 8.77
C ILE A 112 -13.63 -5.81 9.65
N CYS A 113 -12.69 -5.03 9.11
CA CYS A 113 -12.01 -3.98 9.86
C CYS A 113 -13.00 -2.97 10.45
N ARG A 114 -13.93 -2.48 9.65
CA ARG A 114 -14.98 -1.55 10.09
C ARG A 114 -15.85 -2.13 11.21
N LYS A 115 -16.30 -3.39 11.05
CA LYS A 115 -17.13 -4.10 12.02
C LYS A 115 -16.44 -4.25 13.39
N HIS A 116 -15.13 -4.49 13.39
CA HIS A 116 -14.34 -4.76 14.59
C HIS A 116 -13.50 -3.57 15.07
N TYR A 117 -13.68 -2.38 14.47
CA TYR A 117 -12.93 -1.15 14.81
C TYR A 117 -11.42 -1.33 14.69
N LEU A 118 -10.96 -2.06 13.65
CA LEU A 118 -9.56 -2.28 13.33
C LEU A 118 -9.12 -1.33 12.23
N PHE A 119 -7.87 -0.89 12.28
CA PHE A 119 -7.28 -0.19 11.15
C PHE A 119 -6.98 -1.14 9.99
N PHE A 120 -7.24 -0.67 8.77
CA PHE A 120 -6.97 -1.41 7.55
C PHE A 120 -5.80 -0.79 6.79
N ILE A 121 -4.67 -1.52 6.71
CA ILE A 121 -3.43 -1.07 6.10
C ILE A 121 -3.15 -1.90 4.85
N VAL A 122 -2.98 -1.25 3.69
CA VAL A 122 -2.84 -1.93 2.40
C VAL A 122 -1.55 -1.56 1.69
N ASP A 123 -0.76 -2.59 1.31
CA ASP A 123 0.38 -2.48 0.40
C ASP A 123 -0.08 -2.62 -1.04
N THR A 124 -0.02 -1.53 -1.82
CA THR A 124 -0.41 -1.51 -3.23
C THR A 124 0.78 -1.54 -4.20
N ALA A 125 1.93 -2.08 -3.76
CA ALA A 125 3.15 -2.09 -4.58
C ALA A 125 2.96 -2.68 -5.98
N GLN A 126 2.10 -3.69 -6.13
CA GLN A 126 1.86 -4.37 -7.41
C GLN A 126 0.67 -3.79 -8.17
N THR A 127 -0.24 -3.07 -7.51
CA THR A 127 -1.54 -2.73 -8.09
C THR A 127 -1.75 -1.24 -8.30
N ALA A 128 -1.03 -0.37 -7.60
CA ALA A 128 -1.08 1.08 -7.83
C ALA A 128 -0.79 1.41 -9.30
N GLY A 129 -1.75 2.05 -9.98
CA GLY A 129 -1.66 2.39 -11.41
C GLY A 129 -1.99 1.25 -12.39
N ILE A 130 -2.43 0.07 -11.87
CA ILE A 130 -2.83 -1.10 -12.67
C ILE A 130 -4.28 -1.48 -12.39
N LEU A 131 -4.61 -1.69 -11.10
CA LEU A 131 -5.95 -1.99 -10.65
C LEU A 131 -6.52 -0.82 -9.85
N PRO A 132 -7.83 -0.55 -9.96
CA PRO A 132 -8.45 0.49 -9.16
C PRO A 132 -8.43 0.09 -7.67
N VAL A 133 -8.05 1.04 -6.83
CA VAL A 133 -8.11 0.92 -5.37
C VAL A 133 -8.82 2.16 -4.83
N ASP A 134 -9.95 1.95 -4.22
CA ASP A 134 -10.79 3.00 -3.64
C ASP A 134 -10.70 2.93 -2.12
N MET A 135 -9.98 3.89 -1.51
CA MET A 135 -9.76 3.90 -0.06
C MET A 135 -11.05 4.09 0.72
N GLU A 136 -11.98 4.92 0.23
CA GLU A 136 -13.25 5.16 0.92
C GLU A 136 -14.15 3.92 0.84
N LYS A 137 -14.31 3.37 -0.37
CA LYS A 137 -15.15 2.19 -0.61
C LYS A 137 -14.68 0.95 0.14
N PHE A 138 -13.36 0.75 0.25
CA PHE A 138 -12.77 -0.42 0.90
C PHE A 138 -12.40 -0.17 2.36
N HIS A 139 -12.79 0.97 2.94
CA HIS A 139 -12.49 1.34 4.32
C HIS A 139 -11.00 1.23 4.67
N ILE A 140 -10.13 1.65 3.73
CA ILE A 140 -8.69 1.62 3.93
C ILE A 140 -8.26 2.85 4.72
N ASP A 141 -7.59 2.64 5.84
CA ASP A 141 -7.12 3.71 6.72
C ASP A 141 -5.70 4.18 6.38
N ALA A 142 -4.86 3.24 5.90
CA ALA A 142 -3.53 3.56 5.40
C ALA A 142 -3.22 2.75 4.14
N LEU A 143 -2.73 3.42 3.10
CA LEU A 143 -2.36 2.83 1.83
C LEU A 143 -0.93 3.24 1.48
N ALA A 144 -0.05 2.25 1.22
CA ALA A 144 1.32 2.51 0.80
C ALA A 144 1.52 2.19 -0.68
N PHE A 145 2.32 3.02 -1.39
CA PHE A 145 2.60 2.85 -2.82
C PHE A 145 4.08 3.09 -3.16
N THR A 146 4.49 2.64 -4.35
CA THR A 146 5.82 2.94 -4.93
C THR A 146 5.68 3.49 -6.35
N GLY A 147 6.51 4.48 -6.70
CA GLY A 147 6.37 5.19 -7.97
C GLY A 147 6.87 4.42 -9.19
N HIS A 148 7.88 3.55 -9.02
CA HIS A 148 8.62 2.93 -10.14
C HIS A 148 8.03 1.62 -10.70
N LYS A 149 6.87 1.17 -10.20
CA LYS A 149 6.13 0.00 -10.71
C LYS A 149 4.96 0.43 -11.59
N GLY A 150 3.74 0.00 -11.28
CA GLY A 150 2.56 0.30 -12.07
C GLY A 150 2.26 1.79 -12.25
N LEU A 151 2.71 2.65 -11.34
CA LEU A 151 2.62 4.11 -11.49
C LEU A 151 3.58 4.67 -12.57
N ARG A 152 4.53 3.88 -13.10
CA ARG A 152 5.43 4.21 -14.20
C ARG A 152 6.33 5.44 -13.94
N GLY A 153 6.47 5.84 -12.69
CA GLY A 153 7.33 6.93 -12.26
C GLY A 153 8.79 6.49 -12.03
N PRO A 154 9.68 7.42 -11.67
CA PRO A 154 11.08 7.12 -11.41
C PRO A 154 11.28 6.35 -10.11
N GLN A 155 12.43 5.65 -10.00
CA GLN A 155 12.93 5.10 -8.75
C GLN A 155 13.17 6.22 -7.73
N GLY A 156 13.22 5.87 -6.43
CA GLY A 156 13.39 6.83 -5.36
C GLY A 156 12.14 7.69 -5.10
N THR A 157 10.99 7.22 -5.56
CA THR A 157 9.67 7.81 -5.28
C THR A 157 8.70 6.76 -4.76
N GLY A 158 7.93 7.13 -3.78
CA GLY A 158 6.89 6.36 -3.16
C GLY A 158 6.12 7.23 -2.19
N GLY A 159 5.28 6.63 -1.39
CA GLY A 159 4.52 7.35 -0.38
C GLY A 159 3.44 6.51 0.24
N PHE A 160 2.68 7.17 1.07
CA PHE A 160 1.50 6.60 1.70
C PHE A 160 0.40 7.64 1.85
N LEU A 161 -0.82 7.18 1.89
CA LEU A 161 -2.00 7.96 2.24
C LEU A 161 -2.51 7.44 3.57
N VAL A 162 -2.95 8.34 4.44
CA VAL A 162 -3.50 7.98 5.76
C VAL A 162 -4.73 8.79 6.08
N THR A 163 -5.70 8.16 6.77
CA THR A 163 -6.82 8.89 7.37
C THR A 163 -6.31 9.87 8.43
N GLN A 164 -7.11 10.86 8.75
CA GLN A 164 -6.76 11.83 9.79
C GLN A 164 -6.58 11.13 11.15
N GLU A 165 -7.41 10.16 11.43
CA GLU A 165 -7.35 9.37 12.65
C GLU A 165 -6.01 8.64 12.82
N ILE A 166 -5.56 7.90 11.80
CA ILE A 166 -4.24 7.27 11.84
C ILE A 166 -3.12 8.31 11.95
N ALA A 167 -3.19 9.40 11.19
CA ALA A 167 -2.14 10.42 11.20
C ALA A 167 -1.93 11.05 12.59
N GLU A 168 -3.01 11.21 13.36
CA GLU A 168 -2.94 11.73 14.73
C GLU A 168 -2.35 10.74 15.73
N LEU A 169 -2.56 9.44 15.51
CA LEU A 169 -2.05 8.36 16.35
C LEU A 169 -0.61 7.97 16.06
N MET A 170 -0.15 8.23 14.81
CA MET A 170 1.20 7.86 14.38
C MET A 170 2.25 8.80 14.96
N GLU A 171 3.34 8.20 15.45
CA GLU A 171 4.58 8.92 15.75
C GLU A 171 5.44 9.04 14.48
N PRO A 172 6.05 10.22 14.21
CA PRO A 172 7.00 10.36 13.12
C PRO A 172 8.23 9.46 13.32
N LEU A 173 8.58 8.67 12.31
CA LEU A 173 9.75 7.79 12.37
C LEU A 173 11.07 8.57 12.23
N ILE A 174 11.04 9.69 11.55
CA ILE A 174 12.20 10.55 11.29
C ILE A 174 11.85 11.96 11.71
N SER A 175 12.69 12.55 12.56
CA SER A 175 12.58 13.94 13.00
C SER A 175 13.63 14.78 12.29
N GLY A 176 13.28 16.00 11.89
CA GLY A 176 14.21 16.91 11.23
C GLY A 176 13.53 18.16 10.67
N GLY A 177 14.28 18.98 9.99
CA GLY A 177 13.75 20.19 9.37
C GLY A 177 12.78 19.90 8.25
N THR A 178 11.64 20.58 8.25
CA THR A 178 10.59 20.47 7.22
C THR A 178 10.54 21.68 6.30
N GLY A 179 11.26 22.76 6.67
CA GLY A 179 11.26 24.03 5.94
C GLY A 179 10.06 24.96 6.22
N SER A 180 9.10 24.52 7.04
CA SER A 180 7.86 25.28 7.30
C SER A 180 7.86 26.04 8.63
N VAL A 181 8.22 25.41 9.74
CA VAL A 181 8.13 25.98 11.11
C VAL A 181 9.52 26.02 11.74
N SER A 182 10.41 26.86 11.21
CA SER A 182 11.82 26.88 11.60
C SER A 182 12.12 27.64 12.90
N HIS A 183 11.12 28.24 13.53
CA HIS A 183 11.26 28.99 14.78
C HIS A 183 11.02 28.16 16.05
N THR A 184 10.68 26.87 15.92
CA THR A 184 10.49 25.92 17.02
C THR A 184 11.31 24.66 16.79
N GLU A 185 11.67 23.98 17.88
CA GLU A 185 12.36 22.67 17.86
C GLU A 185 11.37 21.50 17.84
N GLU A 186 10.08 21.79 17.99
CA GLU A 186 9.04 20.77 17.96
C GLU A 186 8.71 20.34 16.52
N ILE A 187 8.30 19.07 16.37
CA ILE A 187 7.83 18.53 15.08
C ILE A 187 6.48 19.19 14.77
N PRO A 188 6.28 19.69 13.53
CA PRO A 188 4.97 20.18 13.10
C PRO A 188 3.86 19.14 13.31
N ASP A 189 2.70 19.59 13.78
CA ASP A 189 1.52 18.74 14.02
C ASP A 189 0.62 18.62 12.78
N PHE A 190 0.89 19.38 11.73
CA PHE A 190 0.10 19.38 10.50
C PHE A 190 0.73 18.55 9.37
N LEU A 191 -0.13 18.02 8.49
CA LEU A 191 0.28 17.26 7.32
C LEU A 191 0.51 18.15 6.09
N PRO A 192 1.45 17.80 5.23
CA PRO A 192 2.30 16.59 5.25
C PRO A 192 3.58 16.71 6.09
N ASP A 193 3.91 17.88 6.59
CA ASP A 193 5.17 18.26 7.22
C ASP A 193 5.54 17.38 8.41
N ARG A 194 4.55 16.91 9.18
CA ARG A 194 4.75 15.99 10.30
C ARG A 194 5.55 14.73 9.92
N PHE A 195 5.41 14.24 8.69
CA PHE A 195 6.06 13.01 8.22
C PHE A 195 7.06 13.21 7.09
N GLU A 196 7.28 14.44 6.64
CA GLU A 196 8.20 14.77 5.53
C GLU A 196 9.38 15.61 6.01
N SER A 197 10.18 15.05 6.90
CA SER A 197 11.43 15.70 7.33
C SER A 197 12.53 15.55 6.27
N GLY A 198 13.30 16.64 6.06
CA GLY A 198 14.38 16.70 5.10
C GLY A 198 13.95 17.13 3.69
N THR A 199 14.92 17.48 2.86
CA THR A 199 14.65 17.91 1.48
C THR A 199 14.14 16.75 0.64
N PRO A 200 12.92 16.85 0.06
CA PRO A 200 12.35 15.76 -0.73
C PRO A 200 13.05 15.61 -2.10
N ASN A 201 12.91 14.43 -2.72
CA ASN A 201 13.36 14.17 -4.09
C ASN A 201 12.45 14.89 -5.10
N LEU A 202 12.59 16.22 -5.22
CA LEU A 202 11.75 17.02 -6.14
C LEU A 202 11.81 16.53 -7.59
N PRO A 203 13.00 16.25 -8.19
CA PRO A 203 13.06 15.73 -9.56
C PRO A 203 12.25 14.43 -9.74
N GLY A 204 12.36 13.51 -8.78
CA GLY A 204 11.59 12.26 -8.77
C GLY A 204 10.08 12.51 -8.64
N ILE A 205 9.65 13.43 -7.77
CA ILE A 205 8.24 13.79 -7.58
C ILE A 205 7.66 14.42 -8.87
N TYR A 206 8.43 15.28 -9.55
CA TYR A 206 8.02 15.82 -10.86
C TYR A 206 7.90 14.72 -11.92
N GLY A 207 8.85 13.77 -11.94
CA GLY A 207 8.77 12.60 -12.84
C GLY A 207 7.54 11.74 -12.55
N LEU A 208 7.24 11.48 -11.27
CA LEU A 208 6.02 10.78 -10.85
C LEU A 208 4.75 11.55 -11.25
N HIS A 209 4.76 12.89 -11.12
CA HIS A 209 3.64 13.71 -11.57
C HIS A 209 3.37 13.52 -13.07
N GLN A 210 4.40 13.53 -13.93
CA GLN A 210 4.24 13.30 -15.36
C GLN A 210 3.74 11.88 -15.67
N ALA A 211 4.21 10.88 -14.92
CA ALA A 211 3.73 9.50 -15.05
C ALA A 211 2.24 9.37 -14.67
N LEU A 212 1.79 10.07 -13.64
CA LEU A 212 0.37 10.11 -13.27
C LEU A 212 -0.49 10.83 -14.33
N LEU A 213 0.01 11.90 -14.94
CA LEU A 213 -0.68 12.54 -16.07
C LEU A 213 -0.77 11.60 -17.27
N PHE A 214 0.28 10.83 -17.56
CA PHE A 214 0.24 9.79 -18.58
C PHE A 214 -0.80 8.70 -18.27
N LEU A 215 -0.87 8.22 -17.01
CA LEU A 215 -1.86 7.23 -16.59
C LEU A 215 -3.29 7.78 -16.68
N LYS A 216 -3.48 9.05 -16.42
CA LYS A 216 -4.78 9.73 -16.57
C LYS A 216 -5.15 9.97 -18.05
N ASN A 217 -4.16 10.15 -18.93
CA ASN A 217 -4.29 10.27 -20.39
C ASN A 217 -5.31 11.33 -20.87
N GLY A 218 -5.42 12.45 -20.14
CA GLY A 218 -6.40 13.49 -20.43
C GLY A 218 -7.85 13.17 -20.08
N GLU A 219 -8.11 11.99 -19.53
CA GLU A 219 -9.43 11.58 -19.05
C GLU A 219 -9.82 12.30 -17.77
N GLU A 220 -11.11 12.27 -17.43
CA GLU A 220 -11.61 12.83 -16.19
C GLU A 220 -11.09 12.06 -14.96
N ASN A 221 -10.98 10.74 -15.07
CA ASN A 221 -10.49 9.83 -14.04
C ASN A 221 -9.37 8.91 -14.57
N PHE A 222 -8.80 8.07 -13.69
CA PHE A 222 -7.73 7.14 -14.03
C PHE A 222 -8.23 5.81 -14.59
N GLU A 223 -9.44 5.39 -14.24
CA GLU A 223 -9.95 4.03 -14.46
C GLU A 223 -10.01 3.66 -15.93
N THR A 224 -10.44 4.59 -16.80
CA THR A 224 -10.61 4.35 -18.24
C THR A 224 -9.31 3.88 -18.87
N HIS A 225 -8.24 4.65 -18.72
CA HIS A 225 -6.95 4.32 -19.33
C HIS A 225 -6.24 3.16 -18.62
N MET A 226 -6.35 3.08 -17.29
CA MET A 226 -5.83 1.93 -16.52
C MET A 226 -6.47 0.62 -16.98
N ALA A 227 -7.79 0.60 -17.19
CA ALA A 227 -8.49 -0.58 -17.69
C ALA A 227 -8.00 -1.00 -19.10
N GLN A 228 -7.76 -0.05 -19.99
CA GLN A 228 -7.19 -0.32 -21.32
C GLN A 228 -5.78 -0.93 -21.22
N LEU A 229 -4.92 -0.36 -20.36
CA LEU A 229 -3.57 -0.88 -20.13
C LEU A 229 -3.61 -2.29 -19.55
N TYR A 230 -4.44 -2.52 -18.54
CA TYR A 230 -4.63 -3.83 -17.92
C TYR A 230 -5.12 -4.88 -18.92
N GLN A 231 -6.13 -4.57 -19.73
CA GLN A 231 -6.62 -5.47 -20.78
C GLN A 231 -5.53 -5.84 -21.79
N ARG A 232 -4.68 -4.88 -22.16
CA ARG A 232 -3.54 -5.16 -23.04
C ARG A 232 -2.52 -6.09 -22.38
N GLU A 233 -2.19 -5.86 -21.11
CA GLU A 233 -1.27 -6.72 -20.35
C GLU A 233 -1.83 -8.14 -20.20
N MET A 234 -3.11 -8.30 -19.88
CA MET A 234 -3.77 -9.60 -19.79
C MET A 234 -3.80 -10.34 -21.13
N LYS A 235 -4.03 -9.63 -22.25
CA LYS A 235 -3.95 -10.23 -23.59
C LYS A 235 -2.55 -10.76 -23.90
N LEU A 236 -1.50 -10.02 -23.55
CA LEU A 236 -0.10 -10.43 -23.74
C LEU A 236 0.25 -11.62 -22.82
N THR A 237 -0.22 -11.62 -21.59
CA THR A 237 -0.05 -12.73 -20.65
C THR A 237 -0.73 -13.99 -21.17
N GLY A 238 -1.98 -13.89 -21.64
CA GLY A 238 -2.70 -15.02 -22.24
C GLY A 238 -1.96 -15.61 -23.45
N TYR A 239 -1.49 -14.74 -24.35
CA TYR A 239 -0.69 -15.18 -25.50
C TYR A 239 0.60 -15.89 -25.06
N PHE A 240 1.31 -15.34 -24.07
CA PHE A 240 2.53 -15.97 -23.54
C PHE A 240 2.25 -17.36 -22.94
N LEU A 241 1.21 -17.48 -22.12
CA LEU A 241 0.81 -18.76 -21.51
C LEU A 241 0.42 -19.80 -22.57
N GLU A 242 -0.36 -19.40 -23.59
CA GLU A 242 -0.71 -20.27 -24.72
C GLU A 242 0.54 -20.82 -25.41
N LYS A 243 1.52 -19.96 -25.72
CA LYS A 243 2.77 -20.38 -26.34
C LYS A 243 3.64 -21.24 -25.43
N LEU A 244 3.59 -21.02 -24.13
CA LEU A 244 4.29 -21.85 -23.16
C LEU A 244 3.70 -23.28 -23.12
N LEU A 245 2.37 -23.41 -23.10
CA LEU A 245 1.69 -24.71 -23.15
C LEU A 245 1.96 -25.48 -24.45
N GLU A 246 2.02 -24.80 -25.61
CA GLU A 246 2.42 -25.43 -26.88
C GLU A 246 3.83 -26.04 -26.81
N LEU A 247 4.76 -25.42 -26.07
CA LEU A 247 6.12 -25.94 -25.88
C LEU A 247 6.14 -27.17 -24.97
N ASP A 248 5.28 -27.21 -23.93
CA ASP A 248 5.19 -28.35 -23.01
C ASP A 248 4.60 -29.57 -23.74
N ASP A 249 3.55 -29.41 -24.56
CA ASP A 249 2.94 -30.46 -25.37
C ASP A 249 3.91 -31.09 -26.39
N THR A 250 5.01 -30.37 -26.74
CA THR A 250 6.06 -30.92 -27.61
C THR A 250 7.09 -31.77 -26.87
N GLY A 251 6.92 -32.05 -25.57
CA GLY A 251 7.80 -32.85 -24.72
C GLY A 251 9.16 -32.19 -24.41
N LYS A 252 9.29 -30.90 -24.66
CA LYS A 252 10.40 -30.06 -24.22
C LYS A 252 10.00 -29.46 -22.86
N HIS A 253 10.19 -30.24 -21.79
CA HIS A 253 9.97 -29.75 -20.43
C HIS A 253 10.77 -28.47 -20.18
N ILE A 254 10.07 -27.42 -19.74
CA ILE A 254 10.66 -26.17 -19.25
C ILE A 254 10.78 -26.27 -17.73
#